data_2c592a0abbbdb007511c6509a9f825f5
#
_entry.id   2c592a0abbbdb007511c6509a9f825f5
#
_cell.length_a   1.000
_cell.length_b   1.000
_cell.length_c   1.000
_cell.angle_alpha   90.00
_cell.angle_beta   90.00
_cell.angle_gamma   90.00
#
_symmetry.space_group_name_H-M   'P 1'
#
loop_
_entity.id
_entity.type
_entity.pdbx_description
1 polymer ?
#
loop_
_entity_poly.entity_id
_entity_poly.type
_entity_poly.pdbx_seq_one_letter_code
_entity_poly.pdbx_strand_id
1 'polypeptide(L)'
;LRALACDPEVLLLDEPLGAVDFQMRQLLQKQLEQMLQAKKTTALMVTHDVDEAVYLSDRVIVMSREKGKILADIAIDIPRPHDRTSEVYHHYMDELTHVLSSALNGDVKNSEDEDLLDFIQKNEKKGHLATA
;
A
#
# COMPACT_ATOMS: atom_id res chain seq x y z
N LEU A 1 -18.89 2.45 5.10
CA LEU A 1 -18.45 2.68 3.74
C LEU A 1 -19.62 3.10 2.86
N ARG A 2 -19.97 4.39 2.93
CA ARG A 2 -21.09 4.98 2.17
C ARG A 2 -20.92 4.81 0.65
N ALA A 3 -19.70 4.79 0.14
CA ALA A 3 -19.41 4.65 -1.28
C ALA A 3 -19.89 3.31 -1.86
N LEU A 4 -19.85 2.23 -1.10
CA LEU A 4 -20.32 0.90 -1.53
C LEU A 4 -21.85 0.77 -1.54
N ALA A 5 -22.56 1.58 -0.77
CA ALA A 5 -24.03 1.57 -0.74
C ALA A 5 -24.68 2.01 -2.04
N CYS A 6 -23.95 2.75 -2.89
CA CYS A 6 -24.41 3.23 -4.20
C CYS A 6 -24.17 2.26 -5.36
N ASP A 7 -23.68 1.03 -5.10
CA ASP A 7 -23.31 0.03 -6.12
C ASP A 7 -22.45 0.58 -7.28
N PRO A 8 -21.27 1.19 -7.00
CA PRO A 8 -20.44 1.74 -8.05
C PRO A 8 -19.80 0.64 -8.89
N GLU A 9 -19.58 0.89 -10.18
CA GLU A 9 -18.77 0.02 -11.03
C GLU A 9 -17.29 0.10 -10.68
N VAL A 10 -16.81 1.29 -10.32
CA VAL A 10 -15.44 1.56 -9.89
C VAL A 10 -15.46 2.32 -8.57
N LEU A 11 -14.74 1.83 -7.59
CA LEU A 11 -14.57 2.44 -6.27
C LEU A 11 -13.17 3.03 -6.16
N LEU A 12 -13.09 4.31 -5.80
CA LEU A 12 -11.83 4.99 -5.52
C LEU A 12 -11.65 5.13 -4.01
N LEU A 13 -10.53 4.62 -3.50
CA LEU A 13 -10.19 4.64 -2.09
C LEU A 13 -8.83 5.32 -1.91
N ASP A 14 -8.81 6.44 -1.21
CA ASP A 14 -7.59 7.19 -0.90
C ASP A 14 -7.27 7.03 0.59
N GLU A 15 -6.26 6.23 0.87
CA GLU A 15 -5.82 5.89 2.24
C GLU A 15 -6.99 5.57 3.21
N PRO A 16 -7.86 4.61 2.85
CA PRO A 16 -9.15 4.43 3.53
C PRO A 16 -9.02 4.03 5.01
N LEU A 17 -7.88 3.48 5.41
CA LEU A 17 -7.65 2.94 6.75
C LEU A 17 -6.45 3.60 7.46
N GLY A 18 -6.00 4.76 6.99
CA GLY A 18 -4.82 5.44 7.53
C GLY A 18 -4.98 5.98 8.96
N ALA A 19 -6.22 6.25 9.40
CA ALA A 19 -6.50 6.91 10.68
C ALA A 19 -6.89 5.95 11.83
N VAL A 20 -6.87 4.63 11.60
CA VAL A 20 -7.30 3.61 12.58
C VAL A 20 -6.11 2.85 13.17
N ASP A 21 -6.27 2.30 14.39
CA ASP A 21 -5.26 1.48 15.01
C ASP A 21 -5.06 0.12 14.28
N PHE A 22 -3.99 -0.59 14.64
CA PHE A 22 -3.58 -1.82 13.97
C PHE A 22 -4.65 -2.91 14.01
N GLN A 23 -5.27 -3.16 15.16
CA GLN A 23 -6.28 -4.22 15.31
C GLN A 23 -7.54 -3.90 14.51
N MET A 24 -8.01 -2.68 14.61
CA MET A 24 -9.16 -2.19 13.86
C MET A 24 -8.89 -2.19 12.36
N ARG A 25 -7.68 -1.85 11.95
CA ARG A 25 -7.26 -1.87 10.54
C ARG A 25 -7.39 -3.26 9.95
N GLN A 26 -6.89 -4.30 10.62
CA GLN A 26 -7.00 -5.68 10.12
C GLN A 26 -8.46 -6.13 9.99
N LEU A 27 -9.29 -5.78 10.96
CA LEU A 27 -10.72 -6.09 10.90
C LEU A 27 -11.40 -5.40 9.72
N LEU A 28 -11.14 -4.11 9.53
CA LEU A 28 -11.71 -3.33 8.43
C LEU A 28 -11.18 -3.78 7.06
N GLN A 29 -9.92 -4.16 6.96
CA GLN A 29 -9.37 -4.74 5.74
C GLN A 29 -10.09 -6.03 5.35
N LYS A 30 -10.34 -6.91 6.30
CA LYS A 30 -11.09 -8.14 6.07
C LYS A 30 -12.52 -7.87 5.63
N GLN A 31 -13.20 -6.94 6.27
CA GLN A 31 -14.56 -6.54 5.87
C GLN A 31 -14.59 -5.92 4.48
N LEU A 32 -13.64 -5.04 4.17
CA LEU A 32 -13.53 -4.41 2.86
C LEU A 32 -13.27 -5.46 1.76
N GLU A 33 -12.38 -6.39 2.00
CA GLU A 33 -12.11 -7.49 1.08
C GLU A 33 -13.37 -8.32 0.79
N GLN A 34 -14.10 -8.71 1.83
CA GLN A 34 -15.35 -9.45 1.68
C GLN A 34 -16.41 -8.69 0.88
N MET A 35 -16.54 -7.38 1.11
CA MET A 35 -17.49 -6.54 0.41
C MET A 35 -17.12 -6.37 -1.07
N LEU A 36 -15.85 -6.18 -1.38
CA LEU A 36 -15.37 -6.07 -2.77
C LEU A 36 -15.60 -7.37 -3.54
N GLN A 37 -15.34 -8.52 -2.91
CA GLN A 37 -15.58 -9.82 -3.53
C GLN A 37 -17.07 -10.10 -3.74
N ALA A 38 -17.92 -9.80 -2.76
CA ALA A 38 -19.36 -10.01 -2.86
C ALA A 38 -20.01 -9.20 -3.97
N LYS A 39 -19.58 -7.96 -4.17
CA LYS A 39 -20.13 -7.03 -5.18
C LYS A 39 -19.39 -7.07 -6.50
N LYS A 40 -18.27 -7.78 -6.61
CA LYS A 40 -17.39 -7.82 -7.80
C LYS A 40 -17.05 -6.41 -8.32
N THR A 41 -16.87 -5.47 -7.41
CA THR A 41 -16.55 -4.09 -7.72
C THR A 41 -15.07 -3.96 -8.07
N THR A 42 -14.77 -3.23 -9.15
CA THR A 42 -13.40 -2.81 -9.43
C THR A 42 -13.02 -1.69 -8.47
N ALA A 43 -11.92 -1.84 -7.74
CA ALA A 43 -11.44 -0.83 -6.80
C ALA A 43 -10.04 -0.35 -7.18
N LEU A 44 -9.84 0.96 -7.11
CA LEU A 44 -8.53 1.58 -7.15
C LEU A 44 -8.24 2.19 -5.79
N MET A 45 -7.19 1.70 -5.14
CA MET A 45 -6.82 2.14 -3.81
C MET A 45 -5.44 2.79 -3.81
N VAL A 46 -5.31 3.90 -3.11
CA VAL A 46 -4.03 4.54 -2.81
C VAL A 46 -3.70 4.27 -1.35
N THR A 47 -2.54 3.72 -1.09
CA THR A 47 -2.05 3.45 0.26
C THR A 47 -0.52 3.52 0.30
N HIS A 48 0.04 3.81 1.47
CA HIS A 48 1.47 3.69 1.74
C HIS A 48 1.81 2.42 2.55
N ASP A 49 0.81 1.65 2.93
CA ASP A 49 0.96 0.43 3.70
C ASP A 49 1.10 -0.77 2.75
N VAL A 50 2.27 -1.43 2.80
CA VAL A 50 2.57 -2.59 1.94
C VAL A 50 1.67 -3.77 2.26
N ASP A 51 1.39 -4.04 3.53
CA ASP A 51 0.48 -5.12 3.92
C ASP A 51 -0.94 -4.89 3.38
N GLU A 52 -1.44 -3.68 3.49
CA GLU A 52 -2.75 -3.32 2.92
C GLU A 52 -2.79 -3.53 1.40
N ALA A 53 -1.74 -3.10 0.71
CA ALA A 53 -1.61 -3.28 -0.73
C ALA A 53 -1.62 -4.76 -1.13
N VAL A 54 -0.83 -5.60 -0.48
CA VAL A 54 -0.78 -7.05 -0.78
C VAL A 54 -2.07 -7.76 -0.40
N TYR A 55 -2.66 -7.41 0.74
CA TYR A 55 -3.86 -8.09 1.23
C TYR A 55 -5.10 -7.81 0.37
N LEU A 56 -5.28 -6.57 -0.07
CA LEU A 56 -6.51 -6.15 -0.75
C LEU A 56 -6.44 -6.21 -2.28
N SER A 57 -5.25 -6.25 -2.86
CA SER A 57 -5.09 -6.03 -4.30
C SER A 57 -4.86 -7.31 -5.09
N ASP A 58 -5.28 -7.28 -6.37
CA ASP A 58 -4.87 -8.24 -7.40
C ASP A 58 -3.63 -7.76 -8.15
N ARG A 59 -3.36 -6.46 -8.10
CA ARG A 59 -2.25 -5.81 -8.78
C ARG A 59 -1.80 -4.58 -8.00
N VAL A 60 -0.51 -4.44 -7.81
CA VAL A 60 0.09 -3.31 -7.11
C VAL A 60 1.00 -2.53 -8.04
N ILE A 61 0.79 -1.23 -8.10
CA ILE A 61 1.63 -0.30 -8.85
C ILE A 61 2.40 0.54 -7.84
N VAL A 62 3.72 0.45 -7.88
CA VAL A 62 4.60 1.26 -7.04
C VAL A 62 5.00 2.51 -7.80
N MET A 63 4.70 3.65 -7.23
CA MET A 63 5.00 4.95 -7.83
C MET A 63 6.19 5.63 -7.16
N SER A 64 7.02 6.28 -7.98
CA SER A 64 8.10 7.12 -7.51
C SER A 64 7.57 8.45 -6.94
N ARG A 65 8.38 9.10 -6.10
CA ARG A 65 8.18 10.50 -5.74
C ARG A 65 8.30 11.44 -6.93
N GLU A 66 9.11 11.08 -7.90
CA GLU A 66 9.17 11.82 -9.17
C GLU A 66 7.86 11.64 -9.92
N LYS A 67 7.25 12.76 -10.31
CA LYS A 67 5.95 12.77 -10.97
C LYS A 67 5.95 11.91 -12.24
N GLY A 68 4.97 11.02 -12.29
CA GLY A 68 4.68 10.20 -13.47
C GLY A 68 5.57 8.99 -13.69
N LYS A 69 6.44 8.63 -12.74
CA LYS A 69 7.24 7.41 -12.84
C LYS A 69 6.62 6.24 -12.08
N ILE A 70 6.49 5.12 -12.76
CA ILE A 70 6.14 3.82 -12.17
C ILE A 70 7.44 3.06 -11.94
N LEU A 71 7.65 2.60 -10.70
CA LEU A 71 8.83 1.82 -10.31
C LEU A 71 8.63 0.33 -10.49
N ALA A 72 7.43 -0.14 -10.21
CA ALA A 72 7.05 -1.54 -10.38
C ALA A 72 5.55 -1.68 -10.63
N ASP A 73 5.21 -2.74 -11.34
CA ASP A 73 3.84 -3.17 -11.63
C ASP A 73 3.79 -4.68 -11.38
N ILE A 74 3.20 -5.08 -10.26
CA ILE A 74 3.28 -6.43 -9.74
C ILE A 74 1.89 -7.02 -9.61
N ALA A 75 1.63 -8.12 -10.32
CA ALA A 75 0.43 -8.92 -10.13
C ALA A 75 0.56 -9.76 -8.86
N ILE A 76 -0.45 -9.69 -8.00
CA ILE A 76 -0.53 -10.48 -6.77
C ILE A 76 -1.30 -11.76 -7.08
N ASP A 77 -0.57 -12.82 -7.41
CA ASP A 77 -1.13 -14.12 -7.77
C ASP A 77 -1.26 -15.01 -6.54
N ILE A 78 -2.22 -14.70 -5.70
CA ILE A 78 -2.56 -15.45 -4.49
C ILE A 78 -4.07 -15.70 -4.49
N PRO A 79 -4.53 -16.92 -4.15
CA PRO A 79 -5.97 -17.19 -3.98
C PRO A 79 -6.60 -16.26 -2.93
N ARG A 80 -7.80 -15.79 -3.21
CA ARG A 80 -8.55 -14.96 -2.26
C ARG A 80 -9.39 -15.80 -1.29
N PRO A 81 -9.52 -15.38 -0.03
CA PRO A 81 -8.81 -14.26 0.61
C PRO A 81 -7.31 -14.54 0.77
N HIS A 82 -6.48 -13.51 0.62
CA HIS A 82 -5.03 -13.67 0.74
C HIS A 82 -4.64 -14.08 2.15
N ASP A 83 -3.90 -15.18 2.26
CA ASP A 83 -3.44 -15.70 3.55
C ASP A 83 -2.11 -15.05 3.94
N ARG A 84 -2.17 -14.18 4.97
CA ARG A 84 -0.99 -13.49 5.50
C ARG A 84 0.09 -14.42 6.06
N THR A 85 -0.25 -15.67 6.36
CA THR A 85 0.69 -16.65 6.90
C THR A 85 1.43 -17.44 5.83
N SER A 86 1.00 -17.32 4.57
CA SER A 86 1.62 -18.05 3.45
C SER A 86 2.99 -17.48 3.07
N GLU A 87 3.88 -18.36 2.61
CA GLU A 87 5.20 -17.97 2.11
C GLU A 87 5.11 -17.05 0.89
N VAL A 88 4.12 -17.27 0.03
CA VAL A 88 3.88 -16.45 -1.16
C VAL A 88 3.49 -15.04 -0.76
N TYR A 89 2.67 -14.86 0.27
CA TYR A 89 2.32 -13.55 0.80
C TYR A 89 3.56 -12.79 1.29
N HIS A 90 4.40 -13.45 2.07
CA HIS A 90 5.66 -12.89 2.56
C HIS A 90 6.61 -12.53 1.43
N HIS A 91 6.67 -13.34 0.38
CA HIS A 91 7.46 -13.03 -0.81
C HIS A 91 7.06 -11.71 -1.47
N TYR A 92 5.75 -11.48 -1.66
CA TYR A 92 5.26 -10.20 -2.20
C TYR A 92 5.52 -9.02 -1.26
N MET A 93 5.38 -9.23 0.05
CA MET A 93 5.73 -8.23 1.05
C MET A 93 7.19 -7.81 0.95
N ASP A 94 8.10 -8.77 0.85
CA ASP A 94 9.55 -8.54 0.74
C ASP A 94 9.89 -7.85 -0.58
N GLU A 95 9.31 -8.30 -1.69
CA GLU A 95 9.53 -7.72 -3.02
C GLU A 95 9.12 -6.24 -3.06
N LEU A 96 7.92 -5.91 -2.59
CA LEU A 96 7.42 -4.54 -2.54
C LEU A 96 8.24 -3.67 -1.60
N THR A 97 8.59 -4.18 -0.43
CA THR A 97 9.43 -3.47 0.54
C THR A 97 10.81 -3.17 -0.05
N HIS A 98 11.39 -4.12 -0.79
CA HIS A 98 12.67 -3.94 -1.46
C HIS A 98 12.59 -2.85 -2.54
N VAL A 99 11.55 -2.85 -3.37
CA VAL A 99 11.33 -1.82 -4.41
C VAL A 99 11.23 -0.43 -3.79
N LEU A 100 10.45 -0.30 -2.72
CA LEU A 100 10.28 0.98 -2.01
C LEU A 100 11.59 1.46 -1.37
N SER A 101 12.34 0.57 -0.75
CA SER A 101 13.64 0.91 -0.13
C SER A 101 14.67 1.32 -1.17
N SER A 102 14.70 0.63 -2.31
CA SER A 102 15.60 0.96 -3.41
C SER A 102 15.27 2.30 -4.05
N ALA A 103 13.99 2.64 -4.13
CA ALA A 103 13.53 3.93 -4.61
C ALA A 103 14.00 5.07 -3.70
N LEU A 104 13.85 4.91 -2.39
CA LEU A 104 14.32 5.89 -1.41
C LEU A 104 15.84 6.08 -1.49
N ASN A 105 16.61 5.01 -1.62
CA ASN A 105 18.08 5.06 -1.74
C ASN A 105 18.54 5.61 -3.09
N GLY A 106 17.77 5.42 -4.15
CA GLY A 106 18.08 5.94 -5.50
C GLY A 106 17.84 7.43 -5.62
N ASP A 107 16.77 7.95 -5.01
CA ASP A 107 16.43 9.37 -4.97
C ASP A 107 17.48 10.18 -4.17
N VAL A 108 18.21 9.53 -3.27
CA VAL A 108 19.29 10.12 -2.46
C VAL A 108 20.56 10.39 -3.26
N LYS A 109 20.81 9.64 -4.31
CA LYS A 109 22.01 9.83 -5.14
C LYS A 109 21.95 11.05 -6.06
N ASN A 110 20.81 11.69 -6.18
CA ASN A 110 20.60 12.93 -6.91
C ASN A 110 20.55 14.16 -5.98
N SER A 111 21.63 14.40 -5.31
CA SER A 111 22.34 15.62 -4.96
C SER A 111 21.69 16.85 -4.30
N GLU A 112 20.44 16.91 -3.94
CA GLU A 112 19.93 18.05 -3.15
C GLU A 112 19.15 17.62 -1.89
N ASP A 113 19.09 16.34 -1.58
CA ASP A 113 18.22 15.78 -0.56
C ASP A 113 18.94 15.14 0.63
N GLU A 114 20.24 15.41 0.86
CA GLU A 114 20.91 14.99 2.11
C GLU A 114 20.19 15.57 3.34
N ASP A 115 19.70 16.80 3.24
CA ASP A 115 18.92 17.46 4.28
C ASP A 115 17.55 16.78 4.50
N LEU A 116 16.92 16.31 3.44
CA LEU A 116 15.63 15.63 3.52
C LEU A 116 15.78 14.22 4.12
N LEU A 117 16.89 13.53 3.83
CA LEU A 117 17.19 12.23 4.42
C LEU A 117 17.46 12.33 5.92
N ASP A 118 18.25 13.32 6.33
CA ASP A 118 18.51 13.59 7.73
C ASP A 118 17.21 13.91 8.48
N PHE A 119 16.32 14.64 7.84
CA PHE A 119 14.97 14.92 8.34
C PHE A 119 14.11 13.65 8.44
N ILE A 120 14.14 12.79 7.42
CA ILE A 120 13.42 11.51 7.39
C ILE A 120 13.95 10.57 8.46
N GLN A 121 15.28 10.38 8.57
CA GLN A 121 15.91 9.53 9.58
C GLN A 121 15.68 10.04 11.01
N LYS A 122 15.68 11.34 11.22
CA LYS A 122 15.34 11.95 12.50
C LYS A 122 13.90 11.71 12.92
N ASN A 123 12.99 11.69 11.95
CA ASN A 123 11.56 11.51 12.21
C ASN A 123 11.18 10.03 12.31
N GLU A 124 11.87 9.12 11.64
CA GLU A 124 11.72 7.67 11.84
C GLU A 124 12.08 7.26 13.27
N LYS A 125 13.16 7.79 13.82
CA LYS A 125 13.55 7.57 15.23
C LYS A 125 12.55 8.13 16.23
N LYS A 126 11.70 9.08 15.83
CA LYS A 126 10.67 9.69 16.68
C LYS A 126 9.26 9.09 16.45
N GLY A 127 9.10 8.10 15.57
CA GLY A 127 7.82 7.48 15.28
C GLY A 127 6.79 8.39 14.62
N HIS A 128 7.22 9.47 13.96
CA HIS A 128 6.35 10.49 13.37
C HIS A 128 6.33 10.46 11.84
N LEU A 129 6.72 9.35 11.21
CA LEU A 129 6.75 9.32 9.76
C LEU A 129 5.51 8.66 9.19
N ALA A 130 4.57 9.51 8.76
CA ALA A 130 3.58 9.16 7.78
C ALA A 130 4.02 9.75 6.45
N THR A 131 4.79 9.03 5.66
CA THR A 131 5.07 9.44 4.30
C THR A 131 4.48 8.48 3.32
N ALA A 132 3.67 9.01 2.50
CA ALA A 132 3.29 8.37 1.28
C ALA A 132 4.47 8.30 0.31
#